data_96d7e9671c2a0eaab8ebd346ac4fb01a
#
_entry.id   96d7e9671c2a0eaab8ebd346ac4fb01a
#
_cell.length_a   1.000
_cell.length_b   1.000
_cell.length_c   1.000
_cell.angle_alpha   90.00
_cell.angle_beta   90.00
_cell.angle_gamma   90.00
#
_symmetry.space_group_name_H-M   'P 1'
#
loop_
_entity.id
_entity.type
_entity.pdbx_description
1 polymer ?
#
loop_
_entity_poly.entity_id
_entity_poly.type
_entity_poly.pdbx_seq_one_letter_code
_entity_poly.pdbx_strand_id
1 'polypeptide(L)'
;MPLVISLREKTSIPVEVDSVRLEAVREQSLDEVRQTRVQYGNKQVPLAEFFDVSGSAANDQELVWEGDCSHVKLIGSELSAGRIRVEGNAGMHLGAEMSGGEILVTGNAADWVGAEMHGGIIRVKGNAGHLVGSAYRGGHRGMTDGLILIDGNAGNEIGHSMRRGLIAVGGNAGNQIWRKKKAL
;
A
#
# COMPACT_ATOMS: atom_id res chain seq x y z
N MET A 1 15.66 -12.63 9.23
CA MET A 1 14.52 -11.99 9.96
C MET A 1 14.14 -10.76 9.15
N PRO A 2 12.86 -10.54 8.86
CA PRO A 2 12.42 -9.39 8.08
C PRO A 2 12.79 -8.06 8.75
N LEU A 3 12.82 -7.00 7.97
CA LEU A 3 12.85 -5.65 8.50
C LEU A 3 11.47 -5.32 9.06
N VAL A 4 11.40 -4.97 10.34
CA VAL A 4 10.14 -4.66 11.04
C VAL A 4 10.12 -3.19 11.41
N ILE A 5 9.05 -2.51 11.02
CA ILE A 5 8.76 -1.11 11.33
C ILE A 5 7.46 -1.08 12.16
N SER A 6 7.60 -0.86 13.46
CA SER A 6 6.48 -0.91 14.41
C SER A 6 6.05 0.50 14.79
N LEU A 7 4.77 0.85 14.56
CA LEU A 7 4.21 2.13 14.95
C LEU A 7 4.07 2.19 16.49
N ARG A 8 4.69 3.18 17.13
CA ARG A 8 4.61 3.34 18.59
C ARG A 8 3.24 3.78 19.06
N GLU A 9 2.70 4.80 18.42
CA GLU A 9 1.38 5.34 18.74
C GLU A 9 0.74 6.00 17.50
N LYS A 10 -0.58 6.04 17.49
CA LYS A 10 -1.32 6.62 16.38
C LYS A 10 -1.08 8.13 16.30
N THR A 11 -0.71 8.59 15.12
CA THR A 11 -0.46 10.01 14.86
C THR A 11 -1.76 10.79 14.69
N SER A 12 -1.76 12.09 15.05
CA SER A 12 -2.93 12.98 14.90
C SER A 12 -3.24 13.32 13.45
N ILE A 13 -2.21 13.39 12.59
CA ILE A 13 -2.32 13.58 11.15
C ILE A 13 -1.59 12.44 10.43
N PRO A 14 -1.92 12.14 9.17
CA PRO A 14 -1.26 11.07 8.43
C PRO A 14 0.25 11.29 8.25
N VAL A 15 0.99 10.18 8.30
CA VAL A 15 2.41 10.10 7.92
C VAL A 15 2.50 9.49 6.53
N GLU A 16 3.23 10.11 5.61
CA GLU A 16 3.47 9.59 4.27
C GLU A 16 4.86 8.95 4.21
N VAL A 17 4.92 7.68 3.80
CA VAL A 17 6.13 6.83 3.88
C VAL A 17 6.61 6.35 2.50
N ASP A 18 6.30 7.08 1.45
CA ASP A 18 6.73 6.79 0.06
C ASP A 18 8.26 6.72 -0.10
N SER A 19 9.00 7.35 0.79
CA SER A 19 10.46 7.26 0.86
C SER A 19 10.97 5.93 1.44
N VAL A 20 10.13 5.17 2.15
CA VAL A 20 10.50 3.89 2.75
C VAL A 20 10.24 2.77 1.74
N ARG A 21 11.12 2.64 0.76
CA ARG A 21 11.04 1.66 -0.31
C ARG A 21 11.82 0.40 0.04
N LEU A 22 11.23 -0.78 -0.18
CA LEU A 22 11.89 -2.06 0.12
C LEU A 22 13.24 -2.18 -0.59
N GLU A 23 13.31 -1.74 -1.85
CA GLU A 23 14.53 -1.76 -2.67
C GLU A 23 15.67 -0.92 -2.07
N ALA A 24 15.33 0.17 -1.39
CA ALA A 24 16.31 1.04 -0.73
C ALA A 24 16.68 0.51 0.66
N VAL A 25 15.68 0.19 1.49
CA VAL A 25 15.91 -0.19 2.90
C VAL A 25 16.64 -1.54 3.05
N ARG A 26 16.56 -2.42 2.06
CA ARG A 26 17.30 -3.68 2.09
C ARG A 26 18.82 -3.51 2.00
N GLU A 27 19.29 -2.42 1.42
CA GLU A 27 20.73 -2.09 1.27
C GLU A 27 21.24 -1.17 2.41
N GLN A 28 20.34 -0.72 3.29
CA GLN A 28 20.65 0.25 4.34
C GLN A 28 20.87 -0.45 5.69
N SER A 29 21.70 0.17 6.52
CA SER A 29 21.81 -0.16 7.94
C SER A 29 20.54 0.28 8.69
N LEU A 30 20.29 -0.30 9.88
CA LEU A 30 19.16 0.09 10.73
C LEU A 30 19.15 1.58 11.06
N ASP A 31 20.33 2.18 11.26
CA ASP A 31 20.42 3.61 11.59
C ASP A 31 20.06 4.48 10.38
N GLU A 32 20.47 4.09 9.17
CA GLU A 32 20.05 4.78 7.94
C GLU A 32 18.53 4.67 7.73
N VAL A 33 17.95 3.48 7.94
CA VAL A 33 16.49 3.30 7.85
C VAL A 33 15.78 4.18 8.88
N ARG A 34 16.23 4.23 10.13
CA ARG A 34 15.68 5.11 11.19
C ARG A 34 15.72 6.59 10.82
N GLN A 35 16.75 7.02 10.08
CA GLN A 35 16.92 8.40 9.63
C GLN A 35 16.21 8.71 8.30
N THR A 36 15.59 7.72 7.65
CA THR A 36 14.79 7.97 6.43
C THR A 36 13.76 9.05 6.70
N ARG A 37 13.72 10.06 5.84
CA ARG A 37 12.79 11.17 5.99
C ARG A 37 11.42 10.82 5.49
N VAL A 38 10.42 10.97 6.35
CA VAL A 38 8.99 10.76 6.05
C VAL A 38 8.23 12.08 6.17
N GLN A 39 7.16 12.24 5.42
CA GLN A 39 6.38 13.46 5.42
C GLN A 39 5.33 13.42 6.54
N TYR A 40 5.32 14.43 7.40
CA TYR A 40 4.34 14.64 8.46
C TYR A 40 3.76 16.05 8.37
N GLY A 41 2.59 16.16 7.74
CA GLY A 41 2.00 17.45 7.39
C GLY A 41 2.90 18.25 6.44
N ASN A 42 3.40 19.40 6.87
CA ASN A 42 4.29 20.25 6.10
C ASN A 42 5.77 20.08 6.46
N LYS A 43 6.13 19.07 7.25
CA LYS A 43 7.48 18.82 7.74
C LYS A 43 7.98 17.46 7.30
N GLN A 44 9.29 17.34 7.10
CA GLN A 44 9.99 16.07 6.97
C GLN A 44 10.68 15.74 8.29
N VAL A 45 10.39 14.56 8.81
CA VAL A 45 10.92 14.06 10.09
C VAL A 45 11.57 12.69 9.89
N PRO A 46 12.50 12.26 10.76
CA PRO A 46 13.03 10.90 10.69
C PRO A 46 11.93 9.87 10.94
N LEU A 47 12.00 8.72 10.29
CA LEU A 47 11.10 7.57 10.52
C LEU A 47 11.03 7.18 12.02
N ALA A 48 12.18 7.24 12.69
CA ALA A 48 12.32 6.98 14.12
C ALA A 48 11.53 7.94 15.03
N GLU A 49 10.95 9.01 14.51
CA GLU A 49 10.06 9.89 15.28
C GLU A 49 8.78 9.13 15.72
N PHE A 50 8.25 8.28 14.83
CA PHE A 50 6.98 7.57 15.06
C PHE A 50 7.12 6.05 15.14
N PHE A 51 8.23 5.49 14.66
CA PHE A 51 8.36 4.05 14.50
C PHE A 51 9.62 3.50 15.17
N ASP A 52 9.51 2.31 15.74
CA ASP A 52 10.64 1.47 16.08
C ASP A 52 11.03 0.62 14.87
N VAL A 53 12.34 0.46 14.65
CA VAL A 53 12.88 -0.27 13.49
C VAL A 53 13.84 -1.34 13.96
N SER A 54 13.59 -2.58 13.52
CA SER A 54 14.41 -3.75 13.87
C SER A 54 14.51 -4.75 12.71
N GLY A 55 15.46 -5.69 12.76
CA GLY A 55 15.65 -6.70 11.73
C GLY A 55 16.42 -6.20 10.50
N SER A 56 16.24 -6.87 9.36
CA SER A 56 16.87 -6.53 8.08
C SER A 56 16.09 -7.14 6.92
N ALA A 57 15.92 -6.44 5.81
CA ALA A 57 15.30 -6.94 4.59
C ALA A 57 16.31 -7.49 3.56
N ALA A 58 17.61 -7.49 3.89
CA ALA A 58 18.67 -7.83 2.94
C ALA A 58 18.57 -9.26 2.37
N ASN A 59 18.20 -10.25 3.20
CA ASN A 59 18.19 -11.66 2.81
C ASN A 59 16.84 -12.15 2.31
N ASP A 60 15.74 -11.79 3.00
CA ASP A 60 14.40 -12.32 2.72
C ASP A 60 13.54 -11.37 1.88
N GLN A 61 14.03 -10.18 1.62
CA GLN A 61 13.33 -9.13 0.85
C GLN A 61 11.90 -8.88 1.38
N GLU A 62 11.77 -8.94 2.72
CA GLU A 62 10.49 -8.73 3.39
C GLU A 62 10.55 -7.53 4.34
N LEU A 63 9.55 -6.68 4.22
CA LEU A 63 9.30 -5.53 5.08
C LEU A 63 7.98 -5.73 5.81
N VAL A 64 7.99 -5.64 7.13
CA VAL A 64 6.80 -5.78 7.97
C VAL A 64 6.48 -4.45 8.63
N TRP A 65 5.24 -3.99 8.45
CA TRP A 65 4.68 -2.86 9.19
C TRP A 65 3.76 -3.40 10.28
N GLU A 66 4.00 -3.02 11.53
CA GLU A 66 3.22 -3.46 12.69
C GLU A 66 2.47 -2.31 13.34
N GLY A 67 1.27 -2.62 13.85
CA GLY A 67 0.40 -1.69 14.55
C GLY A 67 -0.75 -1.16 13.68
N ASP A 68 -1.51 -0.22 14.22
CA ASP A 68 -2.61 0.42 13.47
C ASP A 68 -2.09 1.49 12.51
N CYS A 69 -1.65 1.04 11.33
CA CYS A 69 -1.14 1.91 10.27
C CYS A 69 -2.26 2.63 9.48
N SER A 70 -3.48 2.74 9.99
CA SER A 70 -4.60 3.43 9.31
C SER A 70 -4.32 4.91 8.96
N HIS A 71 -3.38 5.55 9.66
CA HIS A 71 -2.89 6.90 9.38
C HIS A 71 -1.51 6.92 8.68
N VAL A 72 -1.01 5.78 8.23
CA VAL A 72 0.23 5.68 7.45
C VAL A 72 -0.10 5.51 5.98
N LYS A 73 0.22 6.51 5.16
CA LYS A 73 -0.07 6.52 3.72
C LYS A 73 1.12 6.05 2.90
N LEU A 74 0.84 5.58 1.68
CA LEU A 74 1.82 5.23 0.67
C LEU A 74 2.73 4.04 1.03
N ILE A 75 2.28 3.17 1.94
CA ILE A 75 3.00 1.92 2.21
C ILE A 75 3.10 1.12 0.90
N GLY A 76 4.32 0.75 0.51
CA GLY A 76 4.59 -0.04 -0.67
C GLY A 76 4.32 0.66 -2.00
N SER A 77 4.26 1.99 -2.03
CA SER A 77 4.19 2.72 -3.29
C SER A 77 5.41 2.43 -4.16
N GLU A 78 5.19 2.26 -5.46
CA GLU A 78 6.21 1.92 -6.46
C GLU A 78 6.99 0.61 -6.18
N LEU A 79 6.48 -0.29 -5.33
CA LEU A 79 7.10 -1.60 -5.09
C LEU A 79 7.28 -2.35 -6.42
N SER A 80 8.51 -2.81 -6.70
CA SER A 80 8.85 -3.54 -7.92
C SER A 80 9.13 -5.02 -7.68
N ALA A 81 9.56 -5.40 -6.47
CA ALA A 81 9.87 -6.79 -6.10
C ALA A 81 9.84 -6.97 -4.57
N GLY A 82 9.85 -8.22 -4.13
CA GLY A 82 9.84 -8.58 -2.71
C GLY A 82 8.46 -8.56 -2.08
N ARG A 83 8.41 -8.54 -0.76
CA ARG A 83 7.15 -8.65 0.00
C ARG A 83 7.03 -7.58 1.06
N ILE A 84 5.83 -7.01 1.16
CA ILE A 84 5.44 -6.11 2.27
C ILE A 84 4.26 -6.74 3.00
N ARG A 85 4.34 -6.81 4.32
CA ARG A 85 3.26 -7.27 5.17
C ARG A 85 2.86 -6.17 6.15
N VAL A 86 1.57 -5.89 6.24
CA VAL A 86 1.00 -4.96 7.22
C VAL A 86 0.21 -5.77 8.23
N GLU A 87 0.74 -5.89 9.43
CA GLU A 87 0.10 -6.57 10.56
C GLU A 87 -0.84 -5.61 11.27
N GLY A 88 -2.04 -5.46 10.72
CA GLY A 88 -3.05 -4.50 11.16
C GLY A 88 -3.71 -3.79 9.99
N ASN A 89 -4.19 -2.57 10.22
CA ASN A 89 -4.81 -1.74 9.20
C ASN A 89 -3.75 -0.94 8.43
N ALA A 90 -4.04 -0.64 7.16
CA ALA A 90 -3.24 0.22 6.30
C ALA A 90 -3.99 1.51 5.96
N GLY A 91 -3.26 2.61 5.81
CA GLY A 91 -3.80 3.90 5.38
C GLY A 91 -4.04 3.97 3.87
N MET A 92 -4.22 5.19 3.38
CA MET A 92 -4.52 5.47 1.97
C MET A 92 -3.31 5.23 1.06
N HIS A 93 -3.59 4.97 -0.21
CA HIS A 93 -2.59 4.81 -1.28
C HIS A 93 -1.65 3.62 -1.09
N LEU A 94 -2.11 2.54 -0.43
CA LEU A 94 -1.36 1.29 -0.29
C LEU A 94 -1.03 0.72 -1.67
N GLY A 95 0.25 0.45 -1.95
CA GLY A 95 0.70 -0.14 -3.21
C GLY A 95 0.43 0.73 -4.45
N ALA A 96 0.36 2.05 -4.29
CA ALA A 96 0.20 2.96 -5.42
C ALA A 96 1.37 2.82 -6.40
N GLU A 97 1.07 2.79 -7.70
CA GLU A 97 2.04 2.67 -8.79
C GLU A 97 2.96 1.43 -8.70
N MET A 98 2.58 0.43 -7.91
CA MET A 98 3.29 -0.83 -7.76
C MET A 98 3.44 -1.54 -9.11
N SER A 99 4.62 -2.05 -9.42
CA SER A 99 4.94 -2.74 -10.68
C SER A 99 5.27 -4.23 -10.52
N GLY A 100 5.45 -4.70 -9.29
CA GLY A 100 5.77 -6.10 -8.97
C GLY A 100 5.74 -6.35 -7.46
N GLY A 101 6.15 -7.53 -7.04
CA GLY A 101 6.15 -7.91 -5.63
C GLY A 101 4.75 -8.22 -5.06
N GLU A 102 4.68 -8.34 -3.75
CA GLU A 102 3.46 -8.74 -3.03
C GLU A 102 3.24 -7.86 -1.80
N ILE A 103 2.00 -7.42 -1.59
CA ILE A 103 1.58 -6.72 -0.38
C ILE A 103 0.43 -7.50 0.27
N LEU A 104 0.59 -7.85 1.55
CA LEU A 104 -0.44 -8.48 2.37
C LEU A 104 -0.83 -7.58 3.54
N VAL A 105 -2.12 -7.27 3.68
CA VAL A 105 -2.68 -6.55 4.82
C VAL A 105 -3.57 -7.50 5.62
N THR A 106 -3.29 -7.67 6.91
CA THR A 106 -4.08 -8.57 7.77
C THR A 106 -5.38 -7.94 8.28
N GLY A 107 -5.46 -6.62 8.29
CA GLY A 107 -6.65 -5.84 8.65
C GLY A 107 -7.33 -5.20 7.43
N ASN A 108 -7.83 -3.99 7.63
CA ASN A 108 -8.47 -3.18 6.59
C ASN A 108 -7.46 -2.27 5.88
N ALA A 109 -7.79 -1.83 4.67
CA ALA A 109 -7.06 -0.78 3.97
C ALA A 109 -8.00 0.40 3.68
N ALA A 110 -7.47 1.61 3.70
CA ALA A 110 -8.24 2.81 3.38
C ALA A 110 -8.41 2.97 1.86
N ASP A 111 -8.68 4.19 1.39
CA ASP A 111 -8.93 4.49 -0.02
C ASP A 111 -7.68 4.36 -0.89
N TRP A 112 -7.88 4.20 -2.21
CA TRP A 112 -6.82 4.22 -3.22
C TRP A 112 -5.84 3.03 -3.14
N VAL A 113 -6.30 1.85 -2.72
CA VAL A 113 -5.49 0.61 -2.78
C VAL A 113 -5.13 0.29 -4.22
N GLY A 114 -3.83 0.15 -4.52
CA GLY A 114 -3.31 -0.17 -5.85
C GLY A 114 -3.65 0.88 -6.91
N ALA A 115 -3.73 2.16 -6.52
CA ALA A 115 -3.94 3.24 -7.49
C ALA A 115 -2.84 3.21 -8.56
N GLU A 116 -3.25 3.28 -9.84
CA GLU A 116 -2.36 3.26 -11.01
C GLU A 116 -1.35 2.08 -11.02
N MET A 117 -1.69 0.96 -10.40
CA MET A 117 -0.86 -0.25 -10.31
C MET A 117 -0.54 -0.82 -11.70
N HIS A 118 0.70 -1.25 -11.91
CA HIS A 118 1.22 -1.78 -13.16
C HIS A 118 1.57 -3.27 -13.11
N GLY A 119 1.53 -3.90 -11.94
CA GLY A 119 1.85 -5.32 -11.74
C GLY A 119 1.94 -5.68 -10.26
N GLY A 120 2.18 -6.95 -9.96
CA GLY A 120 2.27 -7.48 -8.60
C GLY A 120 0.94 -7.90 -8.01
N ILE A 121 0.93 -8.19 -6.71
CA ILE A 121 -0.23 -8.71 -5.99
C ILE A 121 -0.46 -7.91 -4.71
N ILE A 122 -1.70 -7.45 -4.50
CA ILE A 122 -2.13 -6.86 -3.23
C ILE A 122 -3.28 -7.72 -2.68
N ARG A 123 -3.16 -8.17 -1.44
CA ARG A 123 -4.25 -8.84 -0.71
C ARG A 123 -4.58 -8.11 0.57
N VAL A 124 -5.85 -7.77 0.74
CA VAL A 124 -6.42 -7.19 1.96
C VAL A 124 -7.38 -8.20 2.56
N LYS A 125 -7.08 -8.73 3.75
CA LYS A 125 -7.95 -9.72 4.44
C LYS A 125 -9.22 -9.10 5.00
N GLY A 126 -9.20 -7.81 5.32
CA GLY A 126 -10.38 -7.05 5.74
C GLY A 126 -11.07 -6.34 4.59
N ASN A 127 -11.59 -5.17 4.89
CA ASN A 127 -12.27 -4.30 3.93
C ASN A 127 -11.29 -3.33 3.27
N ALA A 128 -11.63 -2.83 2.09
CA ALA A 128 -10.96 -1.72 1.44
C ALA A 128 -11.92 -0.53 1.28
N GLY A 129 -11.36 0.68 1.27
CA GLY A 129 -12.11 1.90 1.03
C GLY A 129 -12.50 2.08 -0.45
N HIS A 130 -12.60 3.32 -0.86
CA HIS A 130 -12.97 3.72 -2.22
C HIS A 130 -11.79 3.67 -3.19
N LEU A 131 -12.09 3.68 -4.51
CA LEU A 131 -11.12 3.93 -5.57
C LEU A 131 -10.00 2.87 -5.67
N VAL A 132 -10.30 1.62 -5.33
CA VAL A 132 -9.36 0.49 -5.50
C VAL A 132 -8.99 0.32 -6.97
N GLY A 133 -7.69 0.27 -7.30
CA GLY A 133 -7.18 0.09 -8.66
C GLY A 133 -7.48 1.25 -9.62
N SER A 134 -7.85 2.39 -9.10
CA SER A 134 -8.33 3.54 -9.88
C SER A 134 -7.19 4.47 -10.32
N ALA A 135 -7.46 5.28 -11.35
CA ALA A 135 -6.59 6.41 -11.70
C ALA A 135 -6.73 7.53 -10.67
N TYR A 136 -5.67 8.28 -10.43
CA TYR A 136 -5.75 9.53 -9.70
C TYR A 136 -6.59 10.57 -10.43
N ARG A 137 -7.08 11.59 -9.72
CA ARG A 137 -7.87 12.67 -10.31
C ARG A 137 -7.04 13.39 -11.38
N GLY A 138 -7.58 13.44 -12.60
CA GLY A 138 -6.87 13.97 -13.78
C GLY A 138 -5.99 12.93 -14.50
N GLY A 139 -5.77 11.76 -13.91
CA GLY A 139 -5.14 10.63 -14.57
C GLY A 139 -6.10 9.93 -15.57
N HIS A 140 -5.53 9.38 -16.62
CA HIS A 140 -6.31 8.69 -17.67
C HIS A 140 -6.19 7.17 -17.61
N ARG A 141 -5.36 6.63 -16.70
CA ARG A 141 -5.09 5.21 -16.58
C ARG A 141 -5.03 4.81 -15.11
N GLY A 142 -6.01 4.01 -14.67
CA GLY A 142 -5.93 3.28 -13.42
C GLY A 142 -5.03 2.05 -13.58
N MET A 143 -5.31 1.02 -12.82
CA MET A 143 -4.58 -0.26 -12.89
C MET A 143 -4.42 -0.75 -14.32
N THR A 144 -3.20 -1.09 -14.72
CA THR A 144 -2.85 -1.57 -16.06
C THR A 144 -2.44 -3.04 -16.09
N ASP A 145 -2.08 -3.60 -14.95
CA ASP A 145 -1.78 -5.03 -14.74
C ASP A 145 -1.75 -5.36 -13.24
N GLY A 146 -1.68 -6.65 -12.90
CA GLY A 146 -1.58 -7.15 -11.53
C GLY A 146 -2.90 -7.68 -10.97
N LEU A 147 -2.89 -7.98 -9.68
CA LEU A 147 -3.98 -8.62 -8.96
C LEU A 147 -4.25 -7.91 -7.63
N ILE A 148 -5.49 -7.50 -7.39
CA ILE A 148 -5.94 -6.97 -6.09
C ILE A 148 -7.04 -7.87 -5.56
N LEU A 149 -6.84 -8.45 -4.37
CA LEU A 149 -7.78 -9.32 -3.68
C LEU A 149 -8.24 -8.64 -2.39
N ILE A 150 -9.54 -8.43 -2.25
CA ILE A 150 -10.17 -7.90 -1.03
C ILE A 150 -11.08 -9.01 -0.49
N ASP A 151 -10.73 -9.58 0.66
CA ASP A 151 -11.51 -10.68 1.25
C ASP A 151 -12.86 -10.17 1.81
N GLY A 152 -12.90 -8.93 2.31
CA GLY A 152 -14.11 -8.26 2.81
C GLY A 152 -14.82 -7.41 1.75
N ASN A 153 -15.37 -6.29 2.19
CA ASN A 153 -16.10 -5.35 1.36
C ASN A 153 -15.15 -4.31 0.73
N ALA A 154 -15.57 -3.70 -0.38
CA ALA A 154 -14.88 -2.57 -0.97
C ALA A 154 -15.85 -1.40 -1.21
N GLY A 155 -15.33 -0.17 -1.19
CA GLY A 155 -16.11 1.06 -1.36
C GLY A 155 -16.57 1.30 -2.79
N ASN A 156 -16.71 2.57 -3.15
CA ASN A 156 -17.19 3.00 -4.47
C ASN A 156 -16.04 3.20 -5.47
N GLU A 157 -16.39 3.32 -6.74
CA GLU A 157 -15.51 3.68 -7.86
C GLU A 157 -14.33 2.71 -8.03
N ILE A 158 -14.57 1.41 -7.85
CA ILE A 158 -13.55 0.38 -7.99
C ILE A 158 -13.15 0.24 -9.45
N GLY A 159 -11.85 0.25 -9.72
CA GLY A 159 -11.26 0.10 -11.05
C GLY A 159 -11.55 1.27 -11.98
N HIS A 160 -11.80 2.47 -11.46
CA HIS A 160 -12.04 3.66 -12.31
C HIS A 160 -10.86 3.87 -13.26
N SER A 161 -11.14 3.92 -14.56
CA SER A 161 -10.14 4.00 -15.65
C SER A 161 -9.16 2.81 -15.74
N MET A 162 -9.43 1.70 -15.08
CA MET A 162 -8.66 0.47 -15.18
C MET A 162 -8.56 -0.02 -16.63
N ARG A 163 -7.40 -0.48 -17.06
CA ARG A 163 -7.16 -1.00 -18.42
C ARG A 163 -7.00 -2.51 -18.45
N ARG A 164 -6.24 -3.08 -17.54
CA ARG A 164 -5.95 -4.51 -17.38
C ARG A 164 -5.76 -4.86 -15.92
N GLY A 165 -5.56 -6.15 -15.65
CA GLY A 165 -5.43 -6.70 -14.30
C GLY A 165 -6.76 -7.24 -13.79
N LEU A 166 -6.77 -7.69 -12.55
CA LEU A 166 -7.94 -8.25 -11.89
C LEU A 166 -8.11 -7.66 -10.49
N ILE A 167 -9.32 -7.23 -10.18
CA ILE A 167 -9.75 -6.87 -8.82
C ILE A 167 -10.86 -7.82 -8.43
N ALA A 168 -10.66 -8.60 -7.36
CA ALA A 168 -11.64 -9.50 -6.80
C ALA A 168 -12.04 -9.04 -5.40
N VAL A 169 -13.35 -8.98 -5.15
CA VAL A 169 -13.95 -8.58 -3.88
C VAL A 169 -14.79 -9.73 -3.36
N GLY A 170 -14.47 -10.25 -2.19
CA GLY A 170 -15.17 -11.39 -1.57
C GLY A 170 -16.51 -11.01 -0.95
N GLY A 171 -16.64 -9.77 -0.46
CA GLY A 171 -17.88 -9.23 0.10
C GLY A 171 -18.62 -8.33 -0.88
N ASN A 172 -19.26 -7.29 -0.35
CA ASN A 172 -20.01 -6.32 -1.14
C ASN A 172 -19.05 -5.28 -1.75
N ALA A 173 -19.35 -4.87 -2.97
CA ALA A 173 -18.73 -3.72 -3.61
C ALA A 173 -19.75 -2.59 -3.72
N GLY A 174 -19.29 -1.34 -3.51
CA GLY A 174 -20.14 -0.16 -3.58
C GLY A 174 -20.58 0.17 -5.01
N ASN A 175 -21.00 1.40 -5.21
CA ASN A 175 -21.49 1.88 -6.50
C ASN A 175 -20.34 2.22 -7.46
N GLN A 176 -20.66 2.30 -8.77
CA GLN A 176 -19.74 2.73 -9.83
C GLN A 176 -18.50 1.80 -9.96
N ILE A 177 -18.77 0.50 -10.14
CA ILE A 177 -17.73 -0.46 -10.46
C ILE A 177 -17.40 -0.35 -11.95
N TRP A 178 -16.13 -0.11 -12.27
CA TRP A 178 -15.67 -0.07 -13.65
C TRP A 178 -15.61 -1.48 -14.23
N ARG A 179 -16.45 -1.76 -15.22
CA ARG A 179 -16.44 -3.00 -15.98
C ARG A 179 -16.06 -2.71 -17.43
N LYS A 180 -15.02 -3.38 -17.93
CA LYS A 180 -14.73 -3.33 -19.37
C LYS A 180 -15.93 -3.89 -20.13
N LYS A 181 -16.71 -3.06 -20.85
CA LYS A 181 -17.70 -3.56 -21.79
C LYS A 181 -16.95 -4.34 -22.86
N LYS A 182 -17.17 -5.66 -22.99
CA LYS A 182 -16.86 -6.37 -24.22
C LYS A 182 -17.75 -5.75 -25.31
N ALA A 183 -17.14 -5.12 -26.31
CA ALA A 183 -17.85 -4.89 -27.56
C ALA A 183 -18.15 -6.28 -28.14
N LEU A 184 -19.42 -6.56 -28.36
CA LEU A 184 -19.91 -7.70 -29.13
C LEU A 184 -19.52 -7.50 -30.60
#